data_d449e5e1625a0c772949a717f51b2923
#
_entry.id   d449e5e1625a0c772949a717f51b2923
#
_cell.length_a   1.000
_cell.length_b   1.000
_cell.length_c   1.000
_cell.angle_alpha   90.00
_cell.angle_beta   90.00
_cell.angle_gamma   90.00
#
_symmetry.space_group_name_H-M   'P 1'
#
loop_
_entity.id
_entity.type
_entity.pdbx_description
1 polymer ?
#
loop_
_entity_poly.entity_id
_entity_poly.type
_entity_poly.pdbx_seq_one_letter_code
_entity_poly.pdbx_strand_id
1 'polypeptide(L)'
;LRKDEKINTVFIGYDPKEKSACTVLKYIIKANSPKPIHVKFLRKDILELMGMHYRPYEIVNGQYIDKIDQRPFSTEFSFSRFLIPALMMYEGWALYMDCDMYPRIDINEVFEEYNDDFFPLYCVKHKYEPLDQYKMDGREQTSYPRKNWSSFVLWNCGHKLNRKITPMEVNNRSGSYLHQFKWLPDKDSAIGTMHEEWNWLDGHSSEEIEPKNVHFTTGGPWFKEWSVKRPIDGQYAAEWNVDYSYLLLRDKIDEV
;
A
#
# COMPACT_ATOMS: atom_id res chain seq x y z
N LEU A 1 -4.28 -3.04 -30.58
CA LEU A 1 -3.23 -3.15 -29.58
C LEU A 1 -1.95 -3.58 -30.27
N ARG A 2 -0.89 -2.77 -30.20
CA ARG A 2 0.43 -3.17 -30.66
C ARG A 2 0.90 -4.35 -29.81
N LYS A 3 1.48 -5.38 -30.41
CA LYS A 3 1.74 -6.70 -29.83
C LYS A 3 2.73 -6.71 -28.63
N ASP A 4 3.31 -5.58 -28.22
CA ASP A 4 4.42 -5.51 -27.25
C ASP A 4 4.24 -4.44 -26.15
N GLU A 5 3.06 -3.88 -25.96
CA GLU A 5 2.86 -2.87 -24.91
C GLU A 5 2.64 -3.59 -23.57
N LYS A 6 3.69 -3.60 -22.73
CA LYS A 6 3.67 -4.21 -21.41
C LYS A 6 2.67 -3.49 -20.50
N ILE A 7 1.60 -4.19 -20.08
CA ILE A 7 0.60 -3.64 -19.19
C ILE A 7 1.17 -3.63 -17.75
N ASN A 8 1.20 -2.46 -17.13
CA ASN A 8 1.63 -2.30 -15.75
C ASN A 8 0.69 -3.01 -14.78
N THR A 9 1.26 -3.51 -13.69
CA THR A 9 0.49 -4.22 -12.64
C THR A 9 0.59 -3.47 -11.32
N VAL A 10 -0.57 -3.18 -10.72
CA VAL A 10 -0.69 -2.59 -9.40
C VAL A 10 -1.34 -3.61 -8.47
N PHE A 11 -0.71 -3.83 -7.31
CA PHE A 11 -1.27 -4.63 -6.23
C PHE A 11 -1.74 -3.69 -5.12
N ILE A 12 -2.98 -3.88 -4.68
CA ILE A 12 -3.57 -3.16 -3.55
C ILE A 12 -3.68 -4.11 -2.37
N GLY A 13 -3.18 -3.70 -1.21
CA GLY A 13 -3.44 -4.39 0.06
C GLY A 13 -4.94 -4.43 0.33
N TYR A 14 -5.50 -5.59 0.67
CA TYR A 14 -6.93 -5.73 0.92
C TYR A 14 -7.21 -6.09 2.37
N ASP A 15 -8.05 -5.29 3.03
CA ASP A 15 -8.63 -5.61 4.33
C ASP A 15 -10.15 -5.48 4.24
N PRO A 16 -10.94 -6.50 4.65
CA PRO A 16 -12.40 -6.43 4.66
C PRO A 16 -12.98 -5.25 5.46
N LYS A 17 -12.25 -4.78 6.48
CA LYS A 17 -12.64 -3.61 7.30
C LYS A 17 -12.55 -2.30 6.53
N GLU A 18 -11.75 -2.26 5.47
CA GLU A 18 -11.48 -1.09 4.62
C GLU A 18 -11.98 -1.31 3.18
N LYS A 19 -13.04 -2.12 3.00
CA LYS A 19 -13.58 -2.47 1.68
C LYS A 19 -13.92 -1.24 0.83
N SER A 20 -14.49 -0.20 1.42
CA SER A 20 -14.83 1.05 0.70
C SER A 20 -13.56 1.73 0.17
N ALA A 21 -12.51 1.84 0.97
CA ALA A 21 -11.21 2.38 0.55
C ALA A 21 -10.62 1.57 -0.60
N CYS A 22 -10.58 0.23 -0.48
CA CYS A 22 -10.13 -0.66 -1.55
C CYS A 22 -10.91 -0.45 -2.87
N THR A 23 -12.23 -0.27 -2.77
CA THR A 23 -13.11 -0.10 -3.94
C THR A 23 -12.86 1.23 -4.64
N VAL A 24 -12.79 2.32 -3.88
CA VAL A 24 -12.50 3.66 -4.41
C VAL A 24 -11.11 3.69 -5.03
N LEU A 25 -10.08 3.18 -4.34
CA LEU A 25 -8.72 3.14 -4.86
C LEU A 25 -8.64 2.38 -6.20
N LYS A 26 -9.26 1.20 -6.30
CA LYS A 26 -9.29 0.45 -7.57
C LYS A 26 -9.99 1.22 -8.67
N TYR A 27 -11.09 1.90 -8.35
CA TYR A 27 -11.84 2.72 -9.30
C TYR A 27 -10.98 3.87 -9.81
N ILE A 28 -10.41 4.68 -8.91
CA ILE A 28 -9.68 5.90 -9.29
C ILE A 28 -8.39 5.61 -10.07
N ILE A 29 -7.68 4.53 -9.73
CA ILE A 29 -6.54 4.07 -10.54
C ILE A 29 -6.96 3.84 -11.98
N LYS A 30 -8.10 3.17 -12.20
CA LYS A 30 -8.58 2.88 -13.56
C LYS A 30 -9.14 4.11 -14.25
N ALA A 31 -9.81 5.00 -13.51
CA ALA A 31 -10.38 6.22 -14.06
C ALA A 31 -9.32 7.23 -14.52
N ASN A 32 -8.22 7.32 -13.77
CA ASN A 32 -7.12 8.24 -14.07
C ASN A 32 -6.10 7.65 -15.08
N SER A 33 -6.18 6.36 -15.41
CA SER A 33 -5.23 5.72 -16.32
C SER A 33 -5.76 5.64 -17.75
N PRO A 34 -5.25 6.43 -18.69
CA PRO A 34 -5.63 6.38 -20.11
C PRO A 34 -5.13 5.10 -20.80
N LYS A 35 -4.06 4.49 -20.27
CA LYS A 35 -3.51 3.20 -20.73
C LYS A 35 -4.07 2.04 -19.90
N PRO A 36 -4.19 0.83 -20.47
CA PRO A 36 -4.58 -0.35 -19.70
C PRO A 36 -3.66 -0.58 -18.51
N ILE A 37 -4.26 -0.93 -17.36
CA ILE A 37 -3.55 -1.25 -16.13
C ILE A 37 -4.21 -2.44 -15.42
N HIS A 38 -3.39 -3.38 -14.96
CA HIS A 38 -3.86 -4.50 -14.16
C HIS A 38 -3.89 -4.10 -12.67
N VAL A 39 -5.08 -4.09 -12.07
CA VAL A 39 -5.26 -3.84 -10.64
C VAL A 39 -5.71 -5.10 -9.94
N LYS A 40 -4.89 -5.60 -9.02
CA LYS A 40 -5.09 -6.85 -8.28
C LYS A 40 -5.14 -6.58 -6.78
N PHE A 41 -6.10 -7.19 -6.07
CA PHE A 41 -6.11 -7.16 -4.61
C PHE A 41 -5.23 -8.28 -4.03
N LEU A 42 -4.42 -7.95 -3.03
CA LEU A 42 -3.73 -8.93 -2.18
C LEU A 42 -4.69 -9.40 -1.09
N ARG A 43 -5.58 -10.31 -1.45
CA ARG A 43 -6.54 -10.91 -0.54
C ARG A 43 -5.90 -12.08 0.20
N LYS A 44 -5.93 -12.00 1.53
CA LYS A 44 -5.35 -13.02 2.42
C LYS A 44 -5.92 -14.41 2.15
N ASP A 45 -7.24 -14.55 2.08
CA ASP A 45 -7.94 -15.81 1.82
C ASP A 45 -7.48 -16.48 0.50
N ILE A 46 -7.30 -15.69 -0.55
CA ILE A 46 -6.80 -16.20 -1.85
C ILE A 46 -5.32 -16.60 -1.74
N LEU A 47 -4.51 -15.79 -1.08
CA LEU A 47 -3.08 -16.10 -0.90
C LEU A 47 -2.85 -17.34 -0.03
N GLU A 48 -3.73 -17.59 0.95
CA GLU A 48 -3.74 -18.82 1.76
C GLU A 48 -4.10 -20.04 0.90
N LEU A 49 -5.14 -19.96 0.06
CA LEU A 49 -5.51 -21.02 -0.90
C LEU A 49 -4.38 -21.33 -1.89
N MET A 50 -3.61 -20.33 -2.29
CA MET A 50 -2.45 -20.49 -3.17
C MET A 50 -1.23 -21.08 -2.44
N GLY A 51 -1.26 -21.24 -1.11
CA GLY A 51 -0.11 -21.63 -0.31
C GLY A 51 1.00 -20.59 -0.24
N MET A 52 0.69 -19.32 -0.61
CA MET A 52 1.65 -18.23 -0.62
C MET A 52 1.73 -17.50 0.73
N HIS A 53 0.63 -17.46 1.48
CA HIS A 53 0.53 -16.84 2.80
C HIS A 53 0.00 -17.85 3.82
N TYR A 54 0.84 -18.23 4.79
CA TYR A 54 0.51 -19.17 5.87
C TYR A 54 1.11 -18.72 7.21
N ARG A 55 1.34 -17.39 7.35
CA ARG A 55 1.93 -16.79 8.54
C ARG A 55 0.99 -16.95 9.73
N PRO A 56 1.44 -17.58 10.85
CA PRO A 56 0.59 -17.82 12.00
C PRO A 56 0.37 -16.53 12.81
N TYR A 57 -0.85 -16.31 13.21
CA TYR A 57 -1.25 -15.19 14.07
C TYR A 57 -2.34 -15.63 15.05
N GLU A 58 -2.62 -14.78 16.02
CA GLU A 58 -3.79 -14.89 16.90
C GLU A 58 -4.48 -13.54 17.05
N ILE A 59 -5.71 -13.54 17.54
CA ILE A 59 -6.46 -12.32 17.82
C ILE A 59 -6.65 -12.23 19.33
N VAL A 60 -6.07 -11.18 19.93
CA VAL A 60 -6.18 -10.88 21.35
C VAL A 60 -6.86 -9.53 21.52
N ASN A 61 -8.02 -9.49 22.17
CA ASN A 61 -8.82 -8.27 22.35
C ASN A 61 -9.07 -7.48 21.03
N GLY A 62 -9.32 -8.20 19.92
CA GLY A 62 -9.54 -7.60 18.60
C GLY A 62 -8.28 -7.15 17.87
N GLN A 63 -7.11 -7.28 18.45
CA GLN A 63 -5.80 -6.97 17.87
C GLN A 63 -5.17 -8.23 17.28
N TYR A 64 -4.67 -8.14 16.04
CA TYR A 64 -3.83 -9.20 15.46
C TYR A 64 -2.46 -9.22 16.14
N ILE A 65 -2.04 -10.39 16.59
CA ILE A 65 -0.70 -10.64 17.16
C ILE A 65 0.01 -11.67 16.28
N ASP A 66 1.13 -11.27 15.71
CA ASP A 66 1.98 -12.16 14.91
C ASP A 66 2.68 -13.19 15.81
N LYS A 67 2.59 -14.49 15.47
CA LYS A 67 3.24 -15.55 16.26
C LYS A 67 4.74 -15.71 15.99
N ILE A 68 5.27 -15.05 14.97
CA ILE A 68 6.70 -15.11 14.66
C ILE A 68 7.51 -14.22 15.60
N ASP A 69 7.04 -12.99 15.86
CA ASP A 69 7.77 -12.03 16.70
C ASP A 69 6.98 -11.48 17.89
N GLN A 70 5.79 -12.02 18.13
CA GLN A 70 4.88 -11.66 19.24
C GLN A 70 4.49 -10.17 19.24
N ARG A 71 4.46 -9.55 18.05
CA ARG A 71 4.13 -8.13 17.90
C ARG A 71 2.75 -7.93 17.28
N PRO A 72 2.04 -6.85 17.67
CA PRO A 72 0.79 -6.49 17.03
C PRO A 72 1.01 -6.03 15.59
N PHE A 73 0.02 -6.31 14.72
CA PHE A 73 -0.06 -5.75 13.37
C PHE A 73 -1.49 -5.32 13.06
N SER A 74 -1.65 -4.43 12.06
CA SER A 74 -2.90 -3.68 11.88
C SER A 74 -3.85 -4.29 10.86
N THR A 75 -3.34 -4.77 9.72
CA THR A 75 -4.16 -5.12 8.56
C THR A 75 -3.83 -6.51 8.03
N GLU A 76 -4.79 -7.15 7.36
CA GLU A 76 -4.59 -8.46 6.75
C GLU A 76 -3.47 -8.48 5.71
N PHE A 77 -3.14 -7.33 5.13
CA PHE A 77 -2.08 -7.19 4.13
C PHE A 77 -0.72 -6.73 4.69
N SER A 78 -0.58 -6.66 6.02
CA SER A 78 0.67 -6.19 6.65
C SER A 78 1.91 -6.93 6.16
N PHE A 79 1.80 -8.22 5.87
CA PHE A 79 2.93 -9.04 5.41
C PHE A 79 2.82 -9.48 3.95
N SER A 80 1.61 -9.64 3.42
CA SER A 80 1.39 -10.11 2.04
C SER A 80 1.95 -9.17 0.96
N ARG A 81 2.15 -7.88 1.29
CA ARG A 81 2.82 -6.89 0.42
C ARG A 81 4.22 -7.31 -0.04
N PHE A 82 4.90 -8.15 0.74
CA PHE A 82 6.23 -8.66 0.42
C PHE A 82 6.23 -9.90 -0.46
N LEU A 83 5.05 -10.45 -0.80
CA LEU A 83 4.91 -11.57 -1.75
C LEU A 83 4.95 -11.13 -3.22
N ILE A 84 4.91 -9.83 -3.51
CA ILE A 84 4.80 -9.31 -4.88
C ILE A 84 5.88 -9.82 -5.80
N PRO A 85 7.18 -9.85 -5.45
CA PRO A 85 8.19 -10.42 -6.34
C PRO A 85 7.89 -11.88 -6.73
N ALA A 86 7.43 -12.70 -5.78
CA ALA A 86 7.05 -14.09 -6.04
C ALA A 86 5.77 -14.22 -6.87
N LEU A 87 4.75 -13.38 -6.61
CA LEU A 87 3.51 -13.31 -7.39
C LEU A 87 3.74 -12.87 -8.83
N MET A 88 4.78 -12.10 -9.08
CA MET A 88 5.28 -11.70 -10.40
C MET A 88 6.28 -12.70 -10.98
N MET A 89 6.45 -13.89 -10.36
CA MET A 89 7.41 -14.91 -10.76
C MET A 89 8.86 -14.39 -10.86
N TYR A 90 9.18 -13.35 -10.07
CA TYR A 90 10.45 -12.64 -10.08
C TYR A 90 10.79 -12.03 -11.44
N GLU A 91 9.80 -11.46 -12.12
CA GLU A 91 9.97 -10.82 -13.43
C GLU A 91 9.29 -9.45 -13.49
N GLY A 92 9.94 -8.51 -14.18
CA GLY A 92 9.41 -7.17 -14.47
C GLY A 92 9.21 -6.28 -13.26
N TRP A 93 8.30 -5.32 -13.39
CA TRP A 93 7.99 -4.30 -12.40
C TRP A 93 6.54 -4.42 -11.95
N ALA A 94 6.27 -4.12 -10.69
CA ALA A 94 4.93 -4.03 -10.14
C ALA A 94 4.86 -2.98 -9.03
N LEU A 95 3.77 -2.24 -8.95
CA LEU A 95 3.52 -1.28 -7.88
C LEU A 95 2.69 -1.93 -6.78
N TYR A 96 3.06 -1.68 -5.52
CA TYR A 96 2.24 -1.96 -4.35
C TYR A 96 1.72 -0.67 -3.75
N MET A 97 0.46 -0.69 -3.31
CA MET A 97 -0.19 0.40 -2.58
C MET A 97 -1.00 -0.16 -1.40
N ASP A 98 -0.94 0.50 -0.24
CA ASP A 98 -1.91 0.29 0.83
C ASP A 98 -3.30 0.76 0.35
N CYS A 99 -4.39 0.22 0.90
CA CYS A 99 -5.74 0.52 0.41
C CYS A 99 -6.24 1.93 0.83
N ASP A 100 -5.60 2.53 1.81
CA ASP A 100 -5.90 3.85 2.34
C ASP A 100 -5.22 4.99 1.56
N MET A 101 -5.05 4.77 0.25
CA MET A 101 -4.46 5.74 -0.67
C MET A 101 -5.48 6.27 -1.68
N TYR A 102 -5.18 7.48 -2.20
CA TYR A 102 -6.00 8.17 -3.19
C TYR A 102 -5.12 8.86 -4.23
N PRO A 103 -4.82 8.20 -5.38
CA PRO A 103 -4.04 8.80 -6.46
C PRO A 103 -4.87 9.83 -7.22
N ARG A 104 -4.31 11.03 -7.41
CA ARG A 104 -4.93 12.17 -8.08
C ARG A 104 -4.55 12.31 -9.56
N ILE A 105 -3.59 11.51 -10.00
CA ILE A 105 -3.05 11.48 -11.36
C ILE A 105 -2.93 10.04 -11.89
N ASP A 106 -2.50 9.89 -13.12
CA ASP A 106 -2.24 8.57 -13.72
C ASP A 106 -1.11 7.84 -12.99
N ILE A 107 -1.41 6.71 -12.38
CA ILE A 107 -0.45 5.90 -11.63
C ILE A 107 0.63 5.26 -12.53
N ASN A 108 0.42 5.22 -13.86
CA ASN A 108 1.44 4.75 -14.80
C ASN A 108 2.69 5.64 -14.81
N GLU A 109 2.59 6.91 -14.42
CA GLU A 109 3.73 7.83 -14.34
C GLU A 109 4.82 7.32 -13.39
N VAL A 110 4.44 6.57 -12.31
CA VAL A 110 5.41 5.94 -11.39
C VAL A 110 6.36 5.01 -12.14
N PHE A 111 5.83 4.21 -13.08
CA PHE A 111 6.64 3.26 -13.86
C PHE A 111 7.49 3.95 -14.93
N GLU A 112 7.10 5.15 -15.35
CA GLU A 112 7.86 5.95 -16.31
C GLU A 112 8.97 6.75 -15.62
N GLU A 113 8.71 7.23 -14.40
CA GLU A 113 9.63 8.07 -13.61
C GLU A 113 10.70 7.24 -12.88
N TYR A 114 10.36 6.02 -12.43
CA TYR A 114 11.24 5.18 -11.61
C TYR A 114 11.44 3.80 -12.23
N ASN A 115 12.41 3.65 -13.14
CA ASN A 115 12.63 2.40 -13.87
C ASN A 115 14.11 2.00 -14.01
N ASP A 116 14.99 2.54 -13.15
CA ASP A 116 16.40 2.17 -13.16
C ASP A 116 16.59 0.78 -12.52
N ASP A 117 17.03 -0.18 -13.30
CA ASP A 117 17.25 -1.56 -12.92
C ASP A 117 18.34 -1.75 -11.84
N PHE A 118 19.08 -0.69 -11.51
CA PHE A 118 20.06 -0.73 -10.43
C PHE A 118 19.41 -0.96 -9.06
N PHE A 119 18.18 -0.45 -8.87
CA PHE A 119 17.48 -0.57 -7.59
C PHE A 119 16.54 -1.78 -7.53
N PRO A 120 16.55 -2.55 -6.43
CA PRO A 120 15.62 -3.66 -6.21
C PRO A 120 14.17 -3.18 -6.01
N LEU A 121 14.00 -1.97 -5.48
CA LEU A 121 12.70 -1.32 -5.29
C LEU A 121 12.90 0.18 -5.10
N TYR A 122 11.81 0.94 -5.29
CA TYR A 122 11.70 2.35 -4.97
C TYR A 122 10.60 2.58 -3.95
N CYS A 123 10.81 3.53 -3.03
CA CYS A 123 9.77 4.00 -2.11
C CYS A 123 10.04 5.44 -1.69
N VAL A 124 9.03 6.09 -1.12
CA VAL A 124 9.22 7.37 -0.44
C VAL A 124 9.87 7.12 0.92
N LYS A 125 10.99 7.80 1.18
CA LYS A 125 11.80 7.62 2.41
C LYS A 125 11.37 8.61 3.48
N HIS A 126 10.17 8.40 4.04
CA HIS A 126 9.68 9.26 5.10
C HIS A 126 10.59 9.28 6.33
N LYS A 127 10.79 10.48 6.86
CA LYS A 127 11.26 10.71 8.23
C LYS A 127 10.02 10.88 9.11
N TYR A 128 9.39 9.76 9.45
CA TYR A 128 8.10 9.77 10.11
C TYR A 128 8.23 9.79 11.63
N GLU A 129 7.64 10.80 12.26
CA GLU A 129 7.45 10.89 13.70
C GLU A 129 5.93 11.02 13.96
N PRO A 130 5.27 10.04 14.61
CA PRO A 130 3.84 10.11 14.84
C PRO A 130 3.49 11.27 15.78
N LEU A 131 2.51 12.09 15.38
CA LEU A 131 1.96 13.16 16.21
C LEU A 131 1.03 12.62 17.30
N ASP A 132 0.30 11.54 17.00
CA ASP A 132 -0.65 10.89 17.90
C ASP A 132 -0.16 9.50 18.31
N GLN A 133 -0.46 9.10 19.56
CA GLN A 133 -0.12 7.77 20.07
C GLN A 133 -1.03 6.67 19.50
N TYR A 134 -2.24 7.02 19.05
CA TYR A 134 -3.23 6.04 18.58
C TYR A 134 -3.77 6.42 17.21
N LYS A 135 -4.01 5.39 16.37
CA LYS A 135 -4.78 5.50 15.13
C LYS A 135 -6.28 5.67 15.41
N MET A 136 -7.07 6.08 14.40
CA MET A 136 -8.53 6.22 14.53
C MET A 136 -9.24 4.93 14.89
N ASP A 137 -8.68 3.77 14.53
CA ASP A 137 -9.17 2.45 14.91
C ASP A 137 -8.79 2.03 16.35
N GLY A 138 -8.19 2.95 17.14
CA GLY A 138 -7.79 2.74 18.53
C GLY A 138 -6.47 2.00 18.72
N ARG A 139 -5.71 1.73 17.65
CA ARG A 139 -4.42 1.02 17.71
C ARG A 139 -3.26 1.95 17.99
N GLU A 140 -2.32 1.48 18.81
CA GLU A 140 -1.12 2.23 19.16
C GLU A 140 -0.23 2.45 17.94
N GLN A 141 0.24 3.69 17.76
CA GLN A 141 1.24 4.05 16.77
C GLN A 141 2.63 3.98 17.39
N THR A 142 3.50 3.17 16.80
CA THR A 142 4.92 3.10 17.20
C THR A 142 5.80 3.69 16.11
N SER A 143 6.82 4.47 16.52
CA SER A 143 7.89 4.87 15.60
C SER A 143 8.92 3.76 15.51
N TYR A 144 9.34 3.43 14.30
CA TYR A 144 10.43 2.49 14.01
C TYR A 144 11.15 2.90 12.71
N PRO A 145 12.42 2.49 12.52
CA PRO A 145 13.15 2.82 11.30
C PRO A 145 12.40 2.39 10.03
N ARG A 146 12.40 3.25 9.00
CA ARG A 146 11.72 3.03 7.71
C ARG A 146 10.19 2.86 7.82
N LYS A 147 9.56 3.47 8.83
CA LYS A 147 8.10 3.47 8.95
C LYS A 147 7.47 4.13 7.71
N ASN A 148 6.35 3.59 7.23
CA ASN A 148 5.62 3.96 6.01
C ASN A 148 6.37 3.75 4.68
N TRP A 149 7.64 3.33 4.68
CA TRP A 149 8.36 3.06 3.44
C TRP A 149 7.76 1.90 2.64
N SER A 150 7.15 0.93 3.30
CA SER A 150 6.54 -0.25 2.66
C SER A 150 5.08 -0.07 2.27
N SER A 151 4.49 1.12 2.44
CA SER A 151 3.08 1.39 2.11
C SER A 151 2.87 1.68 0.61
N PHE A 152 3.89 2.24 -0.06
CA PHE A 152 3.91 2.52 -1.50
C PHE A 152 5.25 2.11 -2.06
N VAL A 153 5.29 1.03 -2.83
CA VAL A 153 6.55 0.43 -3.28
C VAL A 153 6.46 0.02 -4.74
N LEU A 154 7.33 0.58 -5.56
CA LEU A 154 7.56 0.08 -6.91
C LEU A 154 8.66 -1.00 -6.86
N TRP A 155 8.26 -2.23 -7.10
CA TRP A 155 9.11 -3.41 -7.07
C TRP A 155 9.76 -3.67 -8.42
N ASN A 156 11.09 -3.71 -8.49
CA ASN A 156 11.80 -4.40 -9.55
C ASN A 156 11.80 -5.91 -9.22
N CYS A 157 10.72 -6.59 -9.60
CA CYS A 157 10.54 -7.99 -9.23
C CYS A 157 11.65 -8.90 -9.80
N GLY A 158 12.21 -8.55 -10.96
CA GLY A 158 13.31 -9.29 -11.62
C GLY A 158 14.68 -9.09 -10.97
N HIS A 159 14.84 -8.10 -10.09
CA HIS A 159 16.13 -7.80 -9.49
C HIS A 159 16.64 -8.95 -8.60
N LYS A 160 17.93 -9.31 -8.77
CA LYS A 160 18.54 -10.48 -8.09
C LYS A 160 18.38 -10.50 -6.56
N LEU A 161 18.35 -9.32 -5.90
CA LEU A 161 18.19 -9.23 -4.44
C LEU A 161 16.76 -9.60 -4.02
N ASN A 162 15.75 -9.36 -4.85
CA ASN A 162 14.36 -9.69 -4.53
C ASN A 162 14.07 -11.20 -4.62
N ARG A 163 14.95 -11.98 -5.23
CA ARG A 163 14.87 -13.46 -5.16
C ARG A 163 15.12 -14.02 -3.75
N LYS A 164 15.65 -13.20 -2.83
CA LYS A 164 15.83 -13.56 -1.42
C LYS A 164 14.53 -13.49 -0.63
N ILE A 165 13.55 -12.69 -1.07
CA ILE A 165 12.27 -12.57 -0.40
C ILE A 165 11.27 -13.57 -1.00
N THR A 166 11.40 -14.82 -0.58
CA THR A 166 10.51 -15.92 -1.00
C THR A 166 9.25 -15.96 -0.13
N PRO A 167 8.19 -16.68 -0.53
CA PRO A 167 7.03 -16.92 0.34
C PRO A 167 7.42 -17.51 1.70
N MET A 168 8.42 -18.40 1.74
CA MET A 168 8.94 -18.93 3.00
C MET A 168 9.53 -17.83 3.88
N GLU A 169 10.35 -16.92 3.33
CA GLU A 169 10.90 -15.80 4.08
C GLU A 169 9.80 -14.87 4.61
N VAL A 170 8.81 -14.53 3.78
CA VAL A 170 7.68 -13.68 4.20
C VAL A 170 6.89 -14.28 5.35
N ASN A 171 6.69 -15.60 5.35
CA ASN A 171 5.91 -16.28 6.38
C ASN A 171 6.70 -16.57 7.67
N ASN A 172 8.04 -16.50 7.66
CA ASN A 172 8.87 -16.91 8.80
C ASN A 172 9.81 -15.82 9.36
N ARG A 173 10.00 -14.69 8.66
CA ARG A 173 10.81 -13.57 9.18
C ARG A 173 9.97 -12.63 10.04
N SER A 174 10.61 -11.94 11.00
CA SER A 174 9.93 -10.92 11.83
C SER A 174 9.33 -9.78 10.97
N GLY A 175 8.28 -9.15 11.46
CA GLY A 175 7.70 -7.97 10.81
C GLY A 175 8.75 -6.87 10.60
N SER A 176 9.62 -6.65 11.59
CA SER A 176 10.71 -5.68 11.49
C SER A 176 11.73 -6.02 10.40
N TYR A 177 12.02 -7.31 10.15
CA TYR A 177 12.85 -7.73 9.04
C TYR A 177 12.23 -7.36 7.69
N LEU A 178 10.94 -7.60 7.55
CA LEU A 178 10.20 -7.34 6.31
C LEU A 178 10.02 -5.84 6.07
N HIS A 179 9.44 -5.10 7.01
CA HIS A 179 9.14 -3.67 6.85
C HIS A 179 10.37 -2.78 6.74
N GLN A 180 11.52 -3.23 7.25
CA GLN A 180 12.79 -2.52 7.11
C GLN A 180 13.62 -3.00 5.92
N PHE A 181 13.08 -3.89 5.06
CA PHE A 181 13.77 -4.43 3.88
C PHE A 181 15.14 -5.04 4.21
N LYS A 182 15.26 -5.78 5.33
CA LYS A 182 16.55 -6.29 5.84
C LYS A 182 17.20 -7.38 4.99
N TRP A 183 16.55 -7.88 3.95
CA TRP A 183 17.17 -8.76 2.95
C TRP A 183 18.05 -7.98 1.95
N LEU A 184 17.90 -6.66 1.89
CA LEU A 184 18.74 -5.75 1.11
C LEU A 184 19.99 -5.34 1.88
N PRO A 185 21.01 -4.80 1.23
CA PRO A 185 22.17 -4.21 1.92
C PRO A 185 21.73 -3.19 2.98
N ASP A 186 22.40 -3.20 4.14
CA ASP A 186 22.02 -2.36 5.28
C ASP A 186 22.45 -0.90 5.09
N LYS A 187 21.89 -0.26 4.08
CA LYS A 187 22.04 1.17 3.81
C LYS A 187 20.86 1.68 2.98
N ASP A 188 20.41 2.89 3.27
CA ASP A 188 19.26 3.49 2.57
C ASP A 188 19.55 3.74 1.09
N SER A 189 20.83 3.95 0.73
CA SER A 189 21.25 4.11 -0.67
C SER A 189 21.08 2.85 -1.54
N ALA A 190 20.81 1.68 -0.93
CA ALA A 190 20.50 0.46 -1.67
C ALA A 190 19.02 0.40 -2.14
N ILE A 191 18.20 1.34 -1.72
CA ILE A 191 16.78 1.48 -2.06
C ILE A 191 16.64 2.75 -2.89
N GLY A 192 15.92 2.68 -4.00
CA GLY A 192 15.60 3.85 -4.83
C GLY A 192 14.69 4.83 -4.07
N THR A 193 14.84 6.12 -4.31
CA THR A 193 14.06 7.17 -3.64
C THR A 193 13.01 7.71 -4.58
N MET A 194 11.76 7.75 -4.14
CA MET A 194 10.66 8.48 -4.80
C MET A 194 10.47 9.84 -4.15
N HIS A 195 9.94 10.81 -4.91
CA HIS A 195 9.47 12.08 -4.39
C HIS A 195 8.29 11.89 -3.44
N GLU A 196 8.20 12.74 -2.40
CA GLU A 196 7.20 12.62 -1.34
C GLU A 196 5.76 12.75 -1.85
N GLU A 197 5.53 13.48 -2.94
CA GLU A 197 4.22 13.62 -3.60
C GLU A 197 3.56 12.28 -3.97
N TRP A 198 4.35 11.20 -4.16
CA TRP A 198 3.84 9.87 -4.48
C TRP A 198 3.31 9.08 -3.27
N ASN A 199 3.67 9.50 -2.06
CA ASN A 199 3.16 8.92 -0.81
C ASN A 199 3.03 10.02 0.24
N TRP A 200 2.24 11.05 -0.10
CA TRP A 200 2.01 12.20 0.76
C TRP A 200 1.12 11.80 1.93
N LEU A 201 1.66 11.90 3.15
CA LEU A 201 0.99 11.45 4.37
C LEU A 201 0.05 12.54 4.87
N ASP A 202 -1.27 12.28 4.82
CA ASP A 202 -2.29 13.17 5.31
C ASP A 202 -2.06 13.54 6.79
N GLY A 203 -2.00 14.85 7.07
CA GLY A 203 -1.72 15.42 8.40
C GLY A 203 -0.28 15.29 8.88
N HIS A 204 0.68 14.83 8.03
CA HIS A 204 2.09 14.68 8.38
C HIS A 204 3.05 15.29 7.36
N SER A 205 2.77 15.14 6.07
CA SER A 205 3.56 15.75 5.01
C SER A 205 3.32 17.26 4.93
N SER A 206 4.28 18.00 4.35
CA SER A 206 4.15 19.45 4.17
C SER A 206 2.98 19.79 3.25
N GLU A 207 2.18 20.79 3.61
CA GLU A 207 1.10 21.35 2.78
C GLU A 207 1.62 22.08 1.53
N GLU A 208 2.92 22.40 1.48
CA GLU A 208 3.56 22.98 0.31
C GLU A 208 3.75 21.97 -0.83
N ILE A 209 3.65 20.66 -0.53
CA ILE A 209 3.78 19.58 -1.50
C ILE A 209 2.39 19.26 -2.06
N GLU A 210 2.17 19.51 -3.35
CA GLU A 210 0.95 19.07 -4.04
C GLU A 210 1.00 17.55 -4.23
N PRO A 211 0.11 16.75 -3.60
CA PRO A 211 0.19 15.31 -3.67
C PRO A 211 -0.25 14.76 -5.03
N LYS A 212 0.56 13.88 -5.60
CA LYS A 212 0.16 12.98 -6.68
C LYS A 212 -0.66 11.80 -6.16
N ASN A 213 -0.36 11.35 -4.93
CA ASN A 213 -1.08 10.29 -4.25
C ASN A 213 -1.17 10.59 -2.74
N VAL A 214 -2.38 10.76 -2.24
CA VAL A 214 -2.67 11.00 -0.82
C VAL A 214 -2.71 9.66 -0.08
N HIS A 215 -2.10 9.61 1.10
CA HIS A 215 -2.14 8.44 1.98
C HIS A 215 -2.78 8.83 3.33
N PHE A 216 -3.98 8.35 3.59
CA PHE A 216 -4.72 8.56 4.83
C PHE A 216 -4.18 7.65 5.97
N THR A 217 -2.89 7.78 6.27
CA THR A 217 -2.14 6.86 7.15
C THR A 217 -2.68 6.71 8.57
N THR A 218 -3.48 7.67 9.05
CA THR A 218 -4.12 7.64 10.37
C THR A 218 -5.57 7.19 10.35
N GLY A 219 -6.10 6.86 9.18
CA GLY A 219 -7.50 6.56 8.87
C GLY A 219 -8.07 7.61 7.94
N GLY A 220 -9.10 7.27 7.17
CA GLY A 220 -9.66 8.12 6.13
C GLY A 220 -11.18 8.28 6.19
N PRO A 221 -11.78 8.90 5.14
CA PRO A 221 -13.19 9.31 5.12
C PRO A 221 -14.22 8.18 5.28
N TRP A 222 -13.82 6.93 5.11
CA TRP A 222 -14.66 5.75 5.33
C TRP A 222 -14.90 5.40 6.79
N PHE A 223 -14.16 6.00 7.73
CA PHE A 223 -14.39 5.86 9.18
C PHE A 223 -15.32 6.96 9.68
N LYS A 224 -16.38 6.59 10.44
CA LYS A 224 -17.35 7.54 10.98
C LYS A 224 -16.73 8.62 11.86
N GLU A 225 -15.71 8.27 12.59
CA GLU A 225 -15.00 9.14 13.54
C GLU A 225 -14.04 10.13 12.84
N TRP A 226 -13.74 9.92 11.57
CA TRP A 226 -12.77 10.72 10.85
C TRP A 226 -13.16 12.19 10.76
N SER A 227 -14.40 12.46 10.34
CA SER A 227 -14.93 13.83 10.19
C SER A 227 -15.01 14.62 11.51
N VAL A 228 -15.09 13.92 12.64
CA VAL A 228 -15.14 14.54 13.97
C VAL A 228 -13.75 14.95 14.43
N LYS A 229 -12.73 14.12 14.19
CA LYS A 229 -11.35 14.33 14.61
C LYS A 229 -10.57 15.29 13.70
N ARG A 230 -10.96 15.36 12.41
CA ARG A 230 -10.23 16.15 11.40
C ARG A 230 -11.17 16.93 10.48
N PRO A 231 -11.90 17.92 10.99
CA PRO A 231 -12.81 18.74 10.17
C PRO A 231 -12.10 19.60 9.12
N ILE A 232 -10.77 19.78 9.25
CA ILE A 232 -9.96 20.71 8.43
C ILE A 232 -9.27 19.98 7.26
N ASP A 233 -9.02 18.66 7.34
CA ASP A 233 -8.38 17.88 6.28
C ASP A 233 -9.36 17.56 5.12
N GLY A 234 -10.28 18.51 4.90
CA GLY A 234 -11.47 18.31 4.10
C GLY A 234 -11.24 18.21 2.60
N GLN A 235 -10.12 18.71 2.06
CA GLN A 235 -9.97 18.81 0.60
C GLN A 235 -9.91 17.43 -0.05
N TYR A 236 -8.95 16.61 0.32
CA TYR A 236 -8.76 15.29 -0.31
C TYR A 236 -9.82 14.28 0.13
N ALA A 237 -10.35 14.43 1.35
CA ALA A 237 -11.51 13.68 1.81
C ALA A 237 -12.77 14.03 1.03
N ALA A 238 -12.95 15.29 0.63
CA ALA A 238 -14.05 15.71 -0.21
C ALA A 238 -13.97 15.06 -1.61
N GLU A 239 -12.78 15.08 -2.23
CA GLU A 239 -12.54 14.39 -3.52
C GLU A 239 -12.87 12.89 -3.41
N TRP A 240 -12.37 12.22 -2.37
CA TRP A 240 -12.66 10.80 -2.12
C TRP A 240 -14.15 10.52 -1.94
N ASN A 241 -14.85 11.35 -1.18
CA ASN A 241 -16.31 11.21 -0.94
C ASN A 241 -17.14 11.39 -2.21
N VAL A 242 -16.71 12.26 -3.15
CA VAL A 242 -17.35 12.41 -4.45
C VAL A 242 -17.26 11.12 -5.24
N ASP A 243 -16.08 10.52 -5.36
CA ASP A 243 -15.89 9.26 -6.08
C ASP A 243 -16.63 8.10 -5.42
N TYR A 244 -16.61 8.03 -4.10
CA TYR A 244 -17.37 7.01 -3.36
C TYR A 244 -18.87 7.14 -3.60
N SER A 245 -19.41 8.37 -3.55
CA SER A 245 -20.83 8.65 -3.83
C SER A 245 -21.20 8.28 -5.26
N TYR A 246 -20.34 8.57 -6.23
CA TYR A 246 -20.53 8.17 -7.61
C TYR A 246 -20.61 6.65 -7.76
N LEU A 247 -19.71 5.90 -7.12
CA LEU A 247 -19.72 4.44 -7.12
C LEU A 247 -21.02 3.87 -6.53
N LEU A 248 -21.47 4.41 -5.40
CA LEU A 248 -22.74 3.99 -4.78
C LEU A 248 -23.96 4.23 -5.68
N LEU A 249 -23.98 5.32 -6.44
CA LEU A 249 -25.04 5.62 -7.39
C LEU A 249 -25.01 4.69 -8.59
N ARG A 250 -23.82 4.41 -9.12
CA ARG A 250 -23.63 3.50 -10.27
C ARG A 250 -24.09 2.09 -9.93
N ASP A 251 -23.68 1.55 -8.79
CA ASP A 251 -24.05 0.19 -8.37
C ASP A 251 -25.58 0.05 -8.18
N LYS A 252 -26.26 1.13 -7.76
CA LYS A 252 -27.74 1.15 -7.68
C LYS A 252 -28.43 1.22 -9.05
N ILE A 253 -27.77 1.78 -10.07
CA ILE A 253 -28.30 1.85 -11.44
C ILE A 253 -28.16 0.47 -12.12
N ASP A 254 -27.08 -0.25 -11.82
CA ASP A 254 -26.82 -1.58 -12.38
C ASP A 254 -27.73 -2.68 -11.76
N GLU A 255 -28.44 -2.38 -10.64
CA GLU A 255 -29.42 -3.27 -10.00
C GLU A 255 -30.89 -3.07 -10.55
N VAL A 256 -31.11 -2.12 -11.47
CA VAL A 256 -32.41 -1.82 -12.11
C VAL A 256 -32.42 -2.33 -13.55
#